data_7042990a97a9c0e106468790de90f414
#
_entry.id   7042990a97a9c0e106468790de90f414
#
_cell.length_a   1.000
_cell.length_b   1.000
_cell.length_c   1.000
_cell.angle_alpha   90.00
_cell.angle_beta   90.00
_cell.angle_gamma   90.00
#
_symmetry.space_group_name_H-M   'P 1'
#
loop_
_entity.id
_entity.type
_entity.pdbx_description
1 polymer ?
#
loop_
_entity_poly.entity_id
_entity_poly.type
_entity_poly.pdbx_seq_one_letter_code
_entity_poly.pdbx_strand_id
1 'polypeptide(L)'
;PDEFGEIHLVGGRRMNVIVDDNEMIEREKRQSGMKDYRQGVYKRQMLFYACATSFGPLPPVGRSLSFDNQPYVITDAVEEDGIYSISLEAMRS
;
A
#
# COMPACT_ATOMS: atom_id res chain seq x y z
N PRO A 1 -14.83 17.33 -2.40
CA PRO A 1 -14.53 16.90 -2.17
C PRO A 1 -14.27 15.89 -1.68
N ASP A 2 -14.34 15.38 -1.48
CA ASP A 2 -14.26 14.51 -1.03
C ASP A 2 -13.29 13.97 -0.89
N GLU A 3 -12.72 13.98 -0.43
CA GLU A 3 -11.81 13.55 -0.18
C GLU A 3 -11.74 12.18 0.08
N PHE A 4 -11.41 11.29 -0.55
CA PHE A 4 -11.23 9.94 -0.37
C PHE A 4 -9.79 9.78 -0.15
N GLY A 5 -9.27 10.08 0.91
CA GLY A 5 -7.88 9.82 1.16
C GLY A 5 -6.95 10.92 0.75
N GLU A 6 -5.76 10.56 0.39
CA GLU A 6 -4.73 11.49 0.05
C GLU A 6 -4.14 11.17 -1.29
N ILE A 7 -3.48 12.13 -1.89
CA ILE A 7 -2.88 11.94 -3.19
C ILE A 7 -1.52 11.28 -3.02
N HIS A 8 -1.30 10.18 -3.69
CA HIS A 8 -0.04 9.50 -3.67
C HIS A 8 0.35 9.12 -5.09
N LEU A 9 1.62 8.82 -5.29
CA LEU A 9 2.07 8.38 -6.59
C LEU A 9 1.99 6.87 -6.61
N VAL A 10 1.09 6.34 -7.40
CA VAL A 10 0.88 4.91 -7.47
C VAL A 10 1.19 4.49 -8.89
N GLY A 11 2.22 3.71 -9.07
CA GLY A 11 2.61 3.30 -10.40
C GLY A 11 3.03 4.46 -11.26
N GLY A 12 3.52 5.52 -10.63
CA GLY A 12 3.92 6.68 -11.38
C GLY A 12 2.81 7.65 -11.68
N ARG A 13 1.61 7.41 -11.21
CA ARG A 13 0.50 8.31 -11.46
C ARG A 13 -0.04 8.82 -10.15
N ARG A 14 -0.46 10.06 -10.13
CA ARG A 14 -1.02 10.63 -8.92
C ARG A 14 -2.47 10.23 -8.81
N MET A 15 -2.90 9.72 -7.70
CA MET A 15 -4.27 9.36 -7.50
C MET A 15 -4.62 9.43 -6.02
N ASN A 16 -5.89 9.57 -5.73
CA ASN A 16 -6.34 9.63 -4.39
C ASN A 16 -6.49 8.23 -3.84
N VAL A 17 -5.84 7.93 -2.75
CA VAL A 17 -5.95 6.59 -2.14
C VAL A 17 -5.97 6.75 -0.65
N ILE A 18 -6.45 5.75 0.05
CA ILE A 18 -6.44 5.73 1.48
C ILE A 18 -5.45 4.67 1.91
N VAL A 19 -4.47 5.05 2.69
CA VAL A 19 -3.47 4.10 3.16
C VAL A 19 -3.85 3.67 4.55
N ASP A 20 -3.94 2.36 4.73
CA ASP A 20 -4.32 1.81 6.02
C ASP A 20 -3.05 1.44 6.76
N ASP A 21 -2.63 2.26 7.68
CA ASP A 21 -1.43 1.99 8.43
C ASP A 21 -1.69 1.31 9.75
N ASN A 22 -2.91 1.10 10.11
CA ASN A 22 -3.17 0.49 11.38
C ASN A 22 -2.55 -0.85 11.56
N GLU A 23 -2.67 -1.69 10.60
CA GLU A 23 -2.07 -2.98 10.74
C GLU A 23 -0.58 -2.89 10.90
N MET A 24 0.04 -1.99 10.19
CA MET A 24 1.46 -1.85 10.32
C MET A 24 1.82 -1.38 11.70
N ILE A 25 1.11 -0.45 12.23
CA ILE A 25 1.41 0.03 13.54
C ILE A 25 1.23 -1.05 14.57
N GLU A 26 0.18 -1.82 14.44
CA GLU A 26 0.00 -2.88 15.36
C GLU A 26 1.07 -3.92 15.27
N ARG A 27 1.49 -4.26 14.08
CA ARG A 27 2.53 -5.21 13.94
C ARG A 27 3.77 -4.69 14.53
N GLU A 28 4.10 -3.45 14.33
CA GLU A 28 5.29 -2.89 14.90
C GLU A 28 5.21 -2.89 16.39
N LYS A 29 4.08 -2.63 16.96
CA LYS A 29 3.99 -2.68 18.37
C LYS A 29 4.18 -4.06 18.88
N ARG A 30 3.66 -5.05 18.24
CA ARG A 30 3.87 -6.35 18.70
C ARG A 30 5.27 -6.72 18.63
N GLN A 31 6.01 -6.30 17.68
CA GLN A 31 7.38 -6.68 17.60
C GLN A 31 8.23 -5.68 18.19
N SER A 32 7.69 -4.76 18.91
CA SER A 32 8.54 -3.73 19.35
C SER A 32 9.58 -4.16 20.25
N GLY A 33 9.39 -5.20 20.80
CA GLY A 33 10.42 -5.61 21.66
C GLY A 33 11.64 -5.69 20.92
N MET A 34 11.63 -5.86 19.73
CA MET A 34 12.75 -6.11 19.08
C MET A 34 13.38 -5.03 18.63
N LYS A 35 13.42 -4.20 18.76
CA LYS A 35 14.09 -3.17 18.36
C LYS A 35 14.63 -3.18 17.08
N ASP A 36 14.31 -3.82 16.26
CA ASP A 36 14.86 -3.76 15.04
C ASP A 36 14.20 -2.79 14.34
N TYR A 37 13.43 -2.06 14.89
CA TYR A 37 12.83 -1.17 14.16
C TYR A 37 13.72 -0.24 13.53
N ARG A 38 14.86 -0.30 13.86
CA ARG A 38 15.71 0.58 13.28
C ARG A 38 15.75 0.33 11.86
N GLN A 39 15.53 -0.79 11.42
CA GLN A 39 15.60 -0.95 10.08
C GLN A 39 14.29 -0.88 9.59
N GLY A 40 13.31 -0.76 10.28
CA GLY A 40 12.11 -0.65 9.77
C GLY A 40 11.64 0.64 9.55
N VAL A 41 12.46 1.55 9.41
CA VAL A 41 11.99 2.78 9.15
C VAL A 41 11.11 2.84 8.00
N TYR A 42 11.15 2.00 7.05
CA TYR A 42 10.24 2.13 5.96
C TYR A 42 9.22 1.06 6.09
N LYS A 43 8.05 1.23 5.51
CA LYS A 43 7.02 0.25 5.64
C LYS A 43 7.29 -0.95 4.83
N ARG A 44 7.32 -2.11 5.46
CA ARG A 44 7.56 -3.30 4.72
C ARG A 44 6.29 -3.80 4.11
N GLN A 45 5.16 -3.56 4.72
CA GLN A 45 3.90 -3.98 4.18
C GLN A 45 2.94 -2.83 4.26
N MET A 46 2.03 -2.75 3.33
CA MET A 46 1.13 -1.66 3.28
C MET A 46 -0.16 -2.08 2.62
N LEU A 47 -1.26 -1.51 3.01
CA LEU A 47 -2.53 -1.78 2.38
C LEU A 47 -3.12 -0.45 2.01
N PHE A 48 -3.59 -0.31 0.78
CA PHE A 48 -4.24 0.94 0.41
C PHE A 48 -5.49 0.65 -0.38
N TYR A 49 -6.41 1.61 -0.37
CA TYR A 49 -7.67 1.50 -1.09
C TYR A 49 -7.72 2.57 -2.15
N ALA A 50 -8.16 2.20 -3.32
CA ALA A 50 -8.25 3.13 -4.43
C ALA A 50 -9.53 2.88 -5.20
N CYS A 51 -10.06 3.92 -5.82
CA CYS A 51 -11.25 3.73 -6.64
C CYS A 51 -10.86 3.04 -7.92
N ALA A 52 -11.66 2.08 -8.33
CA ALA A 52 -11.36 1.35 -9.54
C ALA A 52 -11.29 2.28 -10.73
N THR A 53 -12.12 3.31 -10.76
CA THR A 53 -12.12 4.19 -11.91
C THR A 53 -10.82 4.99 -11.98
N SER A 54 -10.20 5.27 -10.85
CA SER A 54 -8.96 6.00 -10.88
C SER A 54 -7.80 5.09 -11.17
N PHE A 55 -7.86 3.87 -10.69
CA PHE A 55 -6.73 2.98 -10.84
C PHE A 55 -6.69 2.29 -12.19
N GLY A 56 -7.84 1.89 -12.69
CA GLY A 56 -7.88 1.14 -13.93
C GLY A 56 -8.08 -0.32 -13.64
N PRO A 57 -7.59 -1.20 -14.48
CA PRO A 57 -7.84 -2.62 -14.27
C PRO A 57 -7.16 -3.12 -13.01
N LEU A 58 -7.79 -4.07 -12.35
CA LEU A 58 -7.24 -4.62 -11.14
C LEU A 58 -5.91 -5.30 -11.45
N PRO A 59 -4.85 -4.98 -10.77
CA PRO A 59 -3.55 -5.54 -11.10
C PRO A 59 -3.43 -6.96 -10.56
N PRO A 60 -2.61 -7.76 -11.21
CA PRO A 60 -2.46 -9.13 -10.76
C PRO A 60 -1.52 -9.22 -9.57
N VAL A 61 -1.76 -10.19 -8.72
CA VAL A 61 -0.88 -10.45 -7.61
C VAL A 61 0.47 -10.88 -8.14
N GLY A 62 1.53 -10.40 -7.52
CA GLY A 62 2.86 -10.74 -7.97
C GLY A 62 3.50 -9.66 -8.82
N ARG A 63 2.72 -8.69 -9.27
CA ARG A 63 3.29 -7.67 -10.12
C ARG A 63 3.95 -6.61 -9.26
N SER A 64 5.00 -5.99 -9.76
CA SER A 64 5.63 -4.94 -9.00
C SER A 64 4.88 -3.63 -9.21
N LEU A 65 4.86 -2.80 -8.21
CA LEU A 65 4.15 -1.55 -8.28
C LEU A 65 4.91 -0.54 -7.42
N SER A 66 5.12 0.64 -7.95
CA SER A 66 5.78 1.65 -7.15
C SER A 66 4.73 2.46 -6.41
N PHE A 67 5.05 2.84 -5.19
CA PHE A 67 4.13 3.63 -4.39
C PHE A 67 4.98 4.71 -3.76
N ASP A 68 4.71 5.98 -4.12
CA ASP A 68 5.51 7.10 -3.67
C ASP A 68 6.98 6.87 -3.98
N ASN A 69 7.22 6.34 -5.18
CA ASN A 69 8.58 6.13 -5.65
C ASN A 69 9.33 5.04 -4.89
N GLN A 70 8.64 4.19 -4.20
CA GLN A 70 9.26 3.07 -3.54
C GLN A 70 8.79 1.79 -4.19
N PRO A 71 9.65 0.83 -4.44
CA PRO A 71 9.24 -0.38 -5.14
C PRO A 71 8.59 -1.38 -4.20
N TYR A 72 7.46 -1.91 -4.65
CA TYR A 72 6.72 -2.90 -3.88
C TYR A 72 6.26 -3.99 -4.82
N VAL A 73 5.84 -5.09 -4.24
CA VAL A 73 5.23 -6.14 -5.03
C VAL A 73 3.82 -6.33 -4.47
N ILE A 74 2.87 -6.58 -5.34
CA ILE A 74 1.49 -6.74 -4.94
C ILE A 74 1.29 -8.13 -4.39
N THR A 75 0.90 -8.23 -3.12
CA THR A 75 0.69 -9.52 -2.52
C THR A 75 -0.78 -9.87 -2.47
N ASP A 76 -1.68 -8.93 -2.67
CA ASP A 76 -3.09 -9.24 -2.71
C ASP A 76 -3.81 -8.09 -3.40
N ALA A 77 -4.86 -8.37 -4.11
CA ALA A 77 -5.60 -7.36 -4.82
C ALA A 77 -7.05 -7.81 -4.92
N VAL A 78 -7.97 -7.06 -4.33
CA VAL A 78 -9.37 -7.44 -4.28
C VAL A 78 -10.20 -6.25 -4.68
N GLU A 79 -11.28 -6.48 -5.41
CA GLU A 79 -12.15 -5.42 -5.81
C GLU A 79 -13.50 -5.65 -5.17
N GLU A 80 -14.05 -4.62 -4.55
CA GLU A 80 -15.32 -4.74 -3.93
C GLU A 80 -16.09 -3.47 -4.14
N ASP A 81 -17.18 -3.50 -4.83
CA ASP A 81 -18.03 -2.34 -5.06
C ASP A 81 -17.26 -1.17 -5.63
N GLY A 82 -16.40 -1.41 -6.56
CA GLY A 82 -15.69 -0.34 -7.23
C GLY A 82 -14.51 0.19 -6.45
N ILE A 83 -14.15 -0.45 -5.36
CA ILE A 83 -13.00 -0.04 -4.56
C ILE A 83 -11.99 -1.18 -4.58
N TYR A 84 -10.76 -0.86 -4.85
CA TYR A 84 -9.70 -1.87 -4.84
C TYR A 84 -9.01 -1.83 -3.50
N SER A 85 -8.76 -3.00 -2.92
CA SER A 85 -7.95 -3.14 -1.73
C SER A 85 -6.66 -3.81 -2.19
N ILE A 86 -5.57 -3.14 -2.12
CA ILE A 86 -4.32 -3.67 -2.65
C ILE A 86 -3.28 -3.72 -1.55
N SER A 87 -2.73 -4.90 -1.35
CA SER A 87 -1.72 -5.11 -0.35
C SER A 87 -0.36 -5.15 -1.02
N LEU A 88 0.59 -4.47 -0.44
CA LEU A 88 1.91 -4.36 -1.01
C LEU A 88 2.96 -4.80 0.00
N GLU A 89 4.07 -5.29 -0.52
CA GLU A 89 5.16 -5.65 0.34
C GLU A 89 6.42 -5.07 -0.26
N ALA A 90 7.28 -4.47 0.53
CA ALA A 90 8.47 -3.82 0.01
C ALA A 90 9.38 -4.82 -0.65
N MET A 91 9.94 -4.43 -1.77
CA MET A 91 10.85 -5.30 -2.44
C MET A 91 12.19 -5.12 -1.82
N ARG A 92 12.92 -6.26 -1.57
CA ARG A 92 14.18 -6.12 -1.03
C ARG A 92 15.11 -6.16 -2.07
N SER A 93 16.04 -5.47 -2.17
CA SER A 93 16.96 -5.55 -3.25
C SER A 93 18.23 -6.05 -2.86
#